data_4b6fde35fe7062ac457b3f645a069006
#
_entry.id   4b6fde35fe7062ac457b3f645a069006
#
_cell.length_a   1.000
_cell.length_b   1.000
_cell.length_c   1.000
_cell.angle_alpha   90.00
_cell.angle_beta   90.00
_cell.angle_gamma   90.00
#
_symmetry.space_group_name_H-M   'P 1'
#
loop_
_entity.id
_entity.type
_entity.pdbx_description
1 polymer ?
#
loop_
_entity_poly.entity_id
_entity_poly.type
_entity_poly.pdbx_seq_one_letter_code
_entity_poly.pdbx_strand_id
1 'polypeptide(L)'
;FTWTPDKERYPDPEKMIADLAKDGIKIITIIDPGVKLEEGYSVYDKGVENGYFATTPEGEIYVNAVWPGDAVYPDFGKKEVRDWWGENQLFLVDKGVRGVWNDMNEPESFRGELPQDVVFTDEDEKSDHARMHNVYGHNMAKATYEGLKQRDGRRPFVITRACYAGTQKYSTAWTGDNHSIWAHLQMAIPQLCNLGMSGMSFVGTDVGGFGSDCTKELMCRWVEVGCFSPLFRNHSAIGTRYQEPWRFDQETVDIYRKAAQLRYHLIPYYYDLFFTGEKTGLPIMRSLVLHYEKDEVAKECNTEFLAGPNLLAAPVVTQGDRKKMVYLPAGTWYDYWTGEKISGDQGQWILRDAPLDTCPLYVKAGAVLPVWP
;
A
#
# COMPACT_ATOMS: atom_id res chain seq x y z
N PHE A 1 -20.45 7.70 -5.84
CA PHE A 1 -19.66 6.76 -6.61
C PHE A 1 -20.50 6.19 -7.72
N THR A 2 -20.14 6.49 -8.94
CA THR A 2 -20.84 5.94 -10.09
C THR A 2 -19.98 4.80 -10.64
N TRP A 3 -20.47 3.60 -10.61
CA TRP A 3 -19.92 2.46 -11.34
C TRP A 3 -19.98 2.68 -12.87
N THR A 4 -20.25 3.93 -13.30
CA THR A 4 -20.38 4.32 -14.70
C THR A 4 -19.21 5.24 -15.08
N PRO A 5 -18.48 4.95 -16.17
CA PRO A 5 -17.41 5.82 -16.65
C PRO A 5 -17.91 7.21 -17.04
N ASP A 6 -17.12 8.22 -16.74
CA ASP A 6 -17.29 9.56 -17.29
C ASP A 6 -17.04 9.50 -18.81
N LYS A 7 -18.09 9.67 -19.59
CA LYS A 7 -18.03 9.55 -21.07
C LYS A 7 -17.27 10.67 -21.75
N GLU A 8 -17.10 11.81 -21.10
CA GLU A 8 -16.32 12.93 -21.66
C GLU A 8 -14.83 12.66 -21.50
N ARG A 9 -14.42 12.19 -20.31
CA ARG A 9 -13.01 11.89 -20.01
C ARG A 9 -12.58 10.53 -20.51
N TYR A 10 -13.47 9.56 -20.48
CA TYR A 10 -13.25 8.17 -20.86
C TYR A 10 -14.30 7.71 -21.87
N PRO A 11 -14.24 8.20 -23.12
CA PRO A 11 -15.26 7.90 -24.13
C PRO A 11 -15.33 6.42 -24.49
N ASP A 12 -14.20 5.72 -24.43
CA ASP A 12 -14.08 4.28 -24.67
C ASP A 12 -13.09 3.67 -23.64
N PRO A 13 -13.56 3.41 -22.41
CA PRO A 13 -12.70 2.88 -21.36
C PRO A 13 -12.20 1.46 -21.66
N GLU A 14 -12.99 0.64 -22.34
CA GLU A 14 -12.59 -0.74 -22.70
C GLU A 14 -11.43 -0.73 -23.68
N LYS A 15 -11.50 0.12 -24.70
CA LYS A 15 -10.40 0.30 -25.65
C LYS A 15 -9.14 0.84 -24.95
N MET A 16 -9.28 1.85 -24.09
CA MET A 16 -8.16 2.41 -23.33
C MET A 16 -7.47 1.33 -22.48
N ILE A 17 -8.24 0.54 -21.75
CA ILE A 17 -7.72 -0.55 -20.90
C ILE A 17 -7.02 -1.61 -21.76
N ALA A 18 -7.63 -1.99 -22.90
CA ALA A 18 -7.07 -2.97 -23.81
C ALA A 18 -5.76 -2.48 -24.47
N ASP A 19 -5.67 -1.22 -24.83
CA ASP A 19 -4.46 -0.64 -25.42
C ASP A 19 -3.31 -0.59 -24.40
N LEU A 20 -3.57 -0.14 -23.17
CA LEU A 20 -2.59 -0.16 -22.08
C LEU A 20 -2.13 -1.57 -21.72
N ALA A 21 -3.03 -2.55 -21.80
CA ALA A 21 -2.70 -3.94 -21.53
C ALA A 21 -1.71 -4.54 -22.55
N LYS A 22 -1.69 -4.05 -23.81
CA LYS A 22 -0.71 -4.45 -24.83
C LYS A 22 0.71 -4.04 -24.43
N ASP A 23 0.83 -2.91 -23.72
CA ASP A 23 2.11 -2.41 -23.19
C ASP A 23 2.43 -2.99 -21.80
N GLY A 24 1.65 -3.98 -21.33
CA GLY A 24 1.84 -4.62 -20.01
C GLY A 24 1.29 -3.81 -18.83
N ILE A 25 0.66 -2.66 -19.07
CA ILE A 25 0.09 -1.80 -18.04
C ILE A 25 -1.29 -2.31 -17.63
N LYS A 26 -1.52 -2.42 -16.30
CA LYS A 26 -2.78 -2.88 -15.74
C LYS A 26 -3.47 -1.74 -15.01
N ILE A 27 -4.76 -1.59 -15.24
CA ILE A 27 -5.59 -0.58 -14.58
C ILE A 27 -6.11 -1.12 -13.26
N ILE A 28 -6.02 -0.28 -12.23
CA ILE A 28 -6.59 -0.47 -10.90
C ILE A 28 -7.53 0.70 -10.64
N THR A 29 -8.74 0.41 -10.19
CA THR A 29 -9.76 1.43 -9.91
C THR A 29 -9.95 1.61 -8.41
N ILE A 30 -10.18 2.87 -7.99
CA ILE A 30 -10.52 3.21 -6.61
C ILE A 30 -12.03 3.03 -6.40
N ILE A 31 -12.41 2.42 -5.28
CA ILE A 31 -13.79 2.25 -4.83
C ILE A 31 -13.86 2.55 -3.33
N ASP A 32 -14.72 3.48 -2.96
CA ASP A 32 -15.03 3.80 -1.57
C ASP A 32 -16.32 3.11 -1.13
N PRO A 33 -16.53 2.83 0.16
CA PRO A 33 -17.74 2.16 0.64
C PRO A 33 -18.98 3.05 0.65
N GLY A 34 -18.84 4.37 0.71
CA GLY A 34 -19.97 5.31 0.74
C GLY A 34 -20.79 5.27 -0.55
N VAL A 35 -21.97 4.65 -0.50
CA VAL A 35 -22.92 4.60 -1.62
C VAL A 35 -23.72 5.89 -1.62
N LYS A 36 -23.72 6.61 -2.75
CA LYS A 36 -24.50 7.84 -2.91
C LYS A 36 -25.98 7.60 -2.63
N LEU A 37 -26.56 8.43 -1.76
CA LEU A 37 -27.99 8.47 -1.50
C LEU A 37 -28.67 9.15 -2.71
N GLU A 38 -29.19 8.36 -3.62
CA GLU A 38 -29.84 8.86 -4.85
C GLU A 38 -30.84 7.81 -5.37
N GLU A 39 -32.12 8.15 -5.37
CA GLU A 39 -33.17 7.33 -5.97
C GLU A 39 -32.93 7.17 -7.48
N GLY A 40 -33.13 5.97 -8.00
CA GLY A 40 -32.80 5.63 -9.40
C GLY A 40 -31.33 5.21 -9.61
N TYR A 41 -30.48 5.34 -8.60
CA TYR A 41 -29.15 4.77 -8.63
C TYR A 41 -29.21 3.29 -8.24
N SER A 42 -29.01 2.39 -9.20
CA SER A 42 -29.26 0.96 -9.04
C SER A 42 -28.55 0.30 -7.84
N VAL A 43 -27.36 0.77 -7.47
CA VAL A 43 -26.63 0.25 -6.30
C VAL A 43 -27.31 0.67 -5.00
N TYR A 44 -27.75 1.93 -4.92
CA TYR A 44 -28.53 2.43 -3.78
C TYR A 44 -29.89 1.75 -3.67
N ASP A 45 -30.66 1.73 -4.75
CA ASP A 45 -32.00 1.15 -4.76
C ASP A 45 -32.01 -0.32 -4.35
N LYS A 46 -31.09 -1.12 -4.92
CA LYS A 46 -30.92 -2.54 -4.56
C LYS A 46 -30.50 -2.72 -3.10
N GLY A 47 -29.62 -1.84 -2.60
CA GLY A 47 -29.20 -1.87 -1.20
C GLY A 47 -30.33 -1.55 -0.22
N VAL A 48 -31.20 -0.60 -0.55
CA VAL A 48 -32.40 -0.25 0.25
C VAL A 48 -33.40 -1.41 0.22
N GLU A 49 -33.71 -1.94 -0.97
CA GLU A 49 -34.68 -3.04 -1.14
C GLU A 49 -34.31 -4.28 -0.30
N ASN A 50 -33.01 -4.55 -0.15
CA ASN A 50 -32.54 -5.75 0.54
C ASN A 50 -32.02 -5.49 1.96
N GLY A 51 -32.07 -4.24 2.47
CA GLY A 51 -31.62 -3.92 3.82
C GLY A 51 -30.10 -4.09 4.01
N TYR A 52 -29.31 -3.67 3.02
CA TYR A 52 -27.87 -3.86 3.00
C TYR A 52 -27.06 -2.75 3.68
N PHE A 53 -27.72 -1.70 4.13
CA PHE A 53 -27.04 -0.56 4.74
C PHE A 53 -27.13 -0.57 6.27
N ALA A 54 -26.13 0.02 6.91
CA ALA A 54 -26.11 0.31 8.33
C ALA A 54 -27.29 1.21 8.72
N THR A 55 -27.80 1.05 9.94
CA THR A 55 -28.97 1.81 10.43
C THR A 55 -28.67 2.55 11.71
N THR A 56 -29.51 3.53 12.03
CA THR A 56 -29.56 4.11 13.37
C THR A 56 -30.13 3.10 14.37
N PRO A 57 -30.00 3.32 15.69
CA PRO A 57 -30.65 2.50 16.71
C PRO A 57 -32.17 2.37 16.54
N GLU A 58 -32.82 3.40 15.97
CA GLU A 58 -34.25 3.46 15.68
C GLU A 58 -34.66 2.65 14.43
N GLY A 59 -33.68 2.19 13.65
CA GLY A 59 -33.89 1.37 12.45
C GLY A 59 -33.94 2.15 11.13
N GLU A 60 -33.71 3.45 11.15
CA GLU A 60 -33.58 4.26 9.92
C GLU A 60 -32.21 4.02 9.27
N ILE A 61 -32.12 4.10 7.94
CA ILE A 61 -30.83 4.01 7.25
C ILE A 61 -29.92 5.16 7.73
N TYR A 62 -28.72 4.81 8.19
CA TYR A 62 -27.73 5.80 8.62
C TYR A 62 -27.15 6.55 7.41
N VAL A 63 -27.19 7.88 7.47
CA VAL A 63 -26.69 8.77 6.40
C VAL A 63 -25.60 9.69 6.96
N ASN A 64 -24.50 9.79 6.21
CA ASN A 64 -23.47 10.81 6.43
C ASN A 64 -23.04 11.37 5.07
N ALA A 65 -21.91 12.06 4.97
CA ALA A 65 -21.39 12.58 3.71
C ALA A 65 -19.97 12.12 3.46
N VAL A 66 -19.70 11.76 2.21
CA VAL A 66 -18.36 11.55 1.64
C VAL A 66 -18.30 12.23 0.28
N TRP A 67 -17.37 11.86 -0.59
CA TRP A 67 -17.14 12.53 -1.88
C TRP A 67 -18.41 12.79 -2.73
N PRO A 68 -19.38 11.88 -2.86
CA PRO A 68 -20.59 12.13 -3.67
C PRO A 68 -21.64 13.01 -2.94
N GLY A 69 -21.38 13.51 -1.74
CA GLY A 69 -22.33 14.15 -0.85
C GLY A 69 -22.98 13.15 0.09
N ASP A 70 -24.31 13.23 0.27
CA ASP A 70 -25.02 12.28 1.13
C ASP A 70 -24.82 10.84 0.68
N ALA A 71 -24.44 10.00 1.62
CA ALA A 71 -24.07 8.62 1.37
C ALA A 71 -24.51 7.70 2.51
N VAL A 72 -24.72 6.44 2.16
CA VAL A 72 -25.07 5.35 3.06
C VAL A 72 -23.97 4.31 3.06
N TYR A 73 -23.89 3.51 4.12
CA TYR A 73 -22.74 2.60 4.35
C TYR A 73 -23.20 1.14 4.29
N PRO A 74 -22.65 0.31 3.38
CA PRO A 74 -22.93 -1.12 3.35
C PRO A 74 -22.55 -1.80 4.66
N ASP A 75 -23.38 -2.69 5.15
CA ASP A 75 -23.12 -3.51 6.35
C ASP A 75 -22.34 -4.77 5.96
N PHE A 76 -21.01 -4.62 5.77
CA PHE A 76 -20.12 -5.72 5.39
C PHE A 76 -20.02 -6.86 6.41
N GLY A 77 -20.63 -6.74 7.57
CA GLY A 77 -20.78 -7.83 8.50
C GLY A 77 -21.65 -8.96 7.95
N LYS A 78 -22.66 -8.62 7.14
CA LYS A 78 -23.54 -9.58 6.45
C LYS A 78 -22.85 -10.22 5.26
N LYS A 79 -22.98 -11.56 5.14
CA LYS A 79 -22.42 -12.29 4.00
C LYS A 79 -23.05 -11.87 2.67
N GLU A 80 -24.36 -11.71 2.62
CA GLU A 80 -25.08 -11.29 1.42
C GLU A 80 -24.66 -9.90 0.93
N VAL A 81 -24.31 -8.97 1.84
CA VAL A 81 -23.77 -7.66 1.48
C VAL A 81 -22.38 -7.80 0.88
N ARG A 82 -21.53 -8.67 1.42
CA ARG A 82 -20.21 -8.95 0.85
C ARG A 82 -20.32 -9.59 -0.54
N ASP A 83 -21.24 -10.53 -0.73
CA ASP A 83 -21.48 -11.16 -2.04
C ASP A 83 -21.96 -10.10 -3.06
N TRP A 84 -22.95 -9.30 -2.70
CA TRP A 84 -23.46 -8.20 -3.53
C TRP A 84 -22.37 -7.17 -3.88
N TRP A 85 -21.52 -6.82 -2.91
CA TRP A 85 -20.39 -5.91 -3.16
C TRP A 85 -19.39 -6.50 -4.15
N GLY A 86 -19.07 -7.78 -4.00
CA GLY A 86 -18.20 -8.50 -4.92
C GLY A 86 -18.78 -8.55 -6.35
N GLU A 87 -20.09 -8.80 -6.50
CA GLU A 87 -20.77 -8.77 -7.79
C GLU A 87 -20.67 -7.41 -8.48
N ASN A 88 -20.85 -6.32 -7.74
CA ASN A 88 -20.76 -4.96 -8.32
C ASN A 88 -19.35 -4.64 -8.86
N GLN A 89 -18.28 -5.28 -8.37
CA GLN A 89 -16.92 -5.11 -8.92
C GLN A 89 -16.78 -5.73 -10.32
N LEU A 90 -17.60 -6.72 -10.68
CA LEU A 90 -17.47 -7.45 -11.95
C LEU A 90 -17.66 -6.56 -13.16
N PHE A 91 -18.48 -5.53 -13.03
CA PHE A 91 -18.66 -4.53 -14.09
C PHE A 91 -17.32 -3.92 -14.57
N LEU A 92 -16.40 -3.63 -13.65
CA LEU A 92 -15.07 -3.09 -13.95
C LEU A 92 -14.12 -4.17 -14.46
N VAL A 93 -14.16 -5.34 -13.85
CA VAL A 93 -13.31 -6.49 -14.22
C VAL A 93 -13.62 -6.97 -15.63
N ASP A 94 -14.90 -7.00 -16.01
CA ASP A 94 -15.36 -7.38 -17.37
C ASP A 94 -14.86 -6.41 -18.44
N LYS A 95 -14.56 -5.16 -18.06
CA LYS A 95 -13.89 -4.17 -18.92
C LYS A 95 -12.36 -4.30 -18.96
N GLY A 96 -11.78 -5.21 -18.21
CA GLY A 96 -10.34 -5.49 -18.18
C GLY A 96 -9.58 -4.85 -17.02
N VAL A 97 -10.25 -4.22 -16.04
CA VAL A 97 -9.63 -3.79 -14.79
C VAL A 97 -9.03 -4.99 -14.05
N ARG A 98 -7.82 -4.83 -13.51
CA ARG A 98 -7.05 -5.96 -12.94
C ARG A 98 -6.85 -5.91 -11.43
N GLY A 99 -7.35 -4.89 -10.79
CA GLY A 99 -7.31 -4.75 -9.34
C GLY A 99 -8.23 -3.64 -8.86
N VAL A 100 -8.46 -3.62 -7.56
CA VAL A 100 -9.32 -2.63 -6.90
C VAL A 100 -8.60 -2.02 -5.72
N TRP A 101 -8.73 -0.71 -5.57
CA TRP A 101 -8.27 0.05 -4.43
C TRP A 101 -9.48 0.44 -3.58
N ASN A 102 -9.57 -0.15 -2.39
CA ASN A 102 -10.56 0.19 -1.37
C ASN A 102 -10.02 1.33 -0.52
N ASP A 103 -10.64 2.50 -0.63
CA ASP A 103 -10.30 3.69 0.12
C ASP A 103 -11.47 4.12 1.00
N MET A 104 -11.27 5.06 1.92
CA MET A 104 -12.29 5.64 2.80
C MET A 104 -13.04 4.60 3.67
N ASN A 105 -12.42 3.47 3.93
CA ASN A 105 -13.07 2.28 4.49
C ASN A 105 -12.75 2.00 5.97
N GLU A 106 -12.56 3.05 6.76
CA GLU A 106 -12.49 3.01 8.23
C GLU A 106 -13.84 2.65 8.92
N PRO A 107 -15.01 3.12 8.48
CA PRO A 107 -15.47 3.98 7.37
C PRO A 107 -15.27 5.47 7.64
N GLU A 108 -14.88 6.22 6.62
CA GLU A 108 -14.70 7.68 6.67
C GLU A 108 -16.01 8.43 6.53
N SER A 109 -16.08 9.64 7.11
CA SER A 109 -17.22 10.53 6.97
C SER A 109 -16.85 12.01 7.17
N PHE A 110 -17.44 12.89 6.36
CA PHE A 110 -17.09 14.32 6.34
C PHE A 110 -17.88 15.19 7.32
N ARG A 111 -18.96 14.66 7.91
CA ARG A 111 -19.77 15.36 8.91
C ARG A 111 -19.50 14.90 10.34
N GLY A 112 -18.28 14.46 10.62
CA GLY A 112 -17.87 13.88 11.89
C GLY A 112 -17.86 12.36 11.86
N GLU A 113 -17.23 11.77 12.88
CA GLU A 113 -17.12 10.31 13.02
C GLU A 113 -18.49 9.65 13.09
N LEU A 114 -18.60 8.42 12.60
CA LEU A 114 -19.81 7.63 12.77
C LEU A 114 -20.09 7.44 14.26
N PRO A 115 -21.33 7.68 14.74
CA PRO A 115 -21.71 7.38 16.09
C PRO A 115 -21.45 5.91 16.44
N GLN A 116 -21.02 5.65 17.67
CA GLN A 116 -20.64 4.30 18.10
C GLN A 116 -21.82 3.32 18.15
N ASP A 117 -23.04 3.83 18.26
CA ASP A 117 -24.30 3.08 18.33
C ASP A 117 -24.95 2.85 16.95
N VAL A 118 -24.33 3.30 15.86
CA VAL A 118 -24.76 2.91 14.50
C VAL A 118 -24.77 1.40 14.39
N VAL A 119 -25.88 0.85 13.93
CA VAL A 119 -26.13 -0.60 13.91
C VAL A 119 -25.49 -1.23 12.69
N PHE A 120 -24.69 -2.22 12.96
CA PHE A 120 -24.10 -3.16 12.00
C PHE A 120 -24.43 -4.60 12.41
N THR A 121 -23.95 -5.54 11.64
CA THR A 121 -24.08 -6.97 11.90
C THR A 121 -22.69 -7.58 12.08
N ASP A 122 -22.54 -8.54 12.99
CA ASP A 122 -21.39 -9.40 13.13
C ASP A 122 -21.84 -10.82 12.75
N GLU A 123 -21.56 -11.21 11.51
CA GLU A 123 -22.12 -12.41 10.86
C GLU A 123 -23.66 -12.39 10.90
N ASP A 124 -24.30 -13.13 11.81
CA ASP A 124 -25.75 -13.22 11.95
C ASP A 124 -26.28 -12.47 13.19
N GLU A 125 -25.41 -11.83 13.97
CA GLU A 125 -25.77 -11.15 15.21
C GLU A 125 -25.82 -9.65 15.03
N LYS A 126 -26.81 -8.98 15.66
CA LYS A 126 -26.86 -7.52 15.73
C LYS A 126 -25.66 -7.00 16.52
N SER A 127 -24.94 -6.06 15.94
CA SER A 127 -23.77 -5.39 16.51
C SER A 127 -23.87 -3.88 16.35
N ASP A 128 -22.82 -3.17 16.71
CA ASP A 128 -22.72 -1.72 16.60
C ASP A 128 -21.39 -1.28 16.03
N HIS A 129 -21.29 0.01 15.68
CA HIS A 129 -20.05 0.58 15.13
C HIS A 129 -18.88 0.47 16.11
N ALA A 130 -19.10 0.60 17.41
CA ALA A 130 -18.03 0.49 18.40
C ALA A 130 -17.28 -0.86 18.32
N ARG A 131 -18.00 -1.93 17.99
CA ARG A 131 -17.42 -3.28 17.81
C ARG A 131 -16.92 -3.53 16.41
N MET A 132 -17.63 -3.02 15.39
CA MET A 132 -17.37 -3.35 13.99
C MET A 132 -16.37 -2.39 13.31
N HIS A 133 -16.05 -1.24 13.91
CA HIS A 133 -15.19 -0.21 13.34
C HIS A 133 -13.88 -0.80 12.77
N ASN A 134 -13.11 -1.48 13.59
CA ASN A 134 -11.80 -1.98 13.18
C ASN A 134 -11.82 -3.09 12.13
N VAL A 135 -12.96 -3.77 11.95
CA VAL A 135 -13.11 -4.86 10.97
C VAL A 135 -13.90 -4.47 9.72
N TYR A 136 -14.44 -3.26 9.69
CA TYR A 136 -15.21 -2.78 8.55
C TYR A 136 -14.40 -2.82 7.24
N GLY A 137 -13.22 -2.20 7.23
CA GLY A 137 -12.31 -2.22 6.07
C GLY A 137 -11.79 -3.61 5.73
N HIS A 138 -11.55 -4.45 6.74
CA HIS A 138 -11.22 -5.87 6.54
C HIS A 138 -12.32 -6.61 5.79
N ASN A 139 -13.58 -6.45 6.19
CA ASN A 139 -14.72 -7.10 5.58
C ASN A 139 -14.97 -6.58 4.15
N MET A 140 -14.77 -5.28 3.90
CA MET A 140 -14.81 -4.73 2.55
C MET A 140 -13.72 -5.32 1.64
N ALA A 141 -12.47 -5.39 2.14
CA ALA A 141 -11.36 -6.00 1.40
C ALA A 141 -11.61 -7.48 1.08
N LYS A 142 -12.17 -8.21 2.05
CA LYS A 142 -12.61 -9.61 1.87
C LYS A 142 -13.66 -9.73 0.77
N ALA A 143 -14.72 -8.89 0.82
CA ALA A 143 -15.79 -8.87 -0.17
C ALA A 143 -15.24 -8.62 -1.59
N THR A 144 -14.36 -7.62 -1.72
CA THR A 144 -13.70 -7.29 -2.98
C THR A 144 -12.85 -8.44 -3.50
N TYR A 145 -12.01 -9.02 -2.65
CA TYR A 145 -11.11 -10.13 -3.03
C TYR A 145 -11.89 -11.38 -3.45
N GLU A 146 -12.89 -11.78 -2.68
CA GLU A 146 -13.70 -12.99 -2.95
C GLU A 146 -14.50 -12.83 -4.23
N GLY A 147 -15.13 -11.67 -4.47
CA GLY A 147 -15.84 -11.39 -5.70
C GLY A 147 -14.94 -11.45 -6.95
N LEU A 148 -13.77 -10.80 -6.90
CA LEU A 148 -12.80 -10.83 -7.99
C LEU A 148 -12.28 -12.25 -8.25
N LYS A 149 -12.02 -13.04 -7.21
CA LYS A 149 -11.50 -14.40 -7.32
C LYS A 149 -12.52 -15.36 -7.92
N GLN A 150 -13.78 -15.21 -7.57
CA GLN A 150 -14.86 -16.05 -8.11
C GLN A 150 -15.01 -15.86 -9.62
N ARG A 151 -14.72 -14.69 -10.14
CA ARG A 151 -14.93 -14.34 -11.55
C ARG A 151 -14.06 -15.14 -12.52
N ASP A 152 -12.76 -15.24 -12.26
CA ASP A 152 -11.80 -15.86 -13.19
C ASP A 152 -10.78 -16.80 -12.52
N GLY A 153 -10.92 -17.05 -11.22
CA GLY A 153 -10.03 -17.93 -10.45
C GLY A 153 -8.60 -17.40 -10.27
N ARG A 154 -8.29 -16.23 -10.83
CA ARG A 154 -6.96 -15.63 -10.71
C ARG A 154 -6.78 -15.00 -9.34
N ARG A 155 -5.52 -14.81 -8.92
CA ARG A 155 -5.20 -14.05 -7.71
C ARG A 155 -5.60 -12.59 -7.91
N PRO A 156 -6.56 -12.06 -7.15
CA PRO A 156 -6.92 -10.65 -7.20
C PRO A 156 -5.79 -9.76 -6.70
N PHE A 157 -5.75 -8.52 -7.18
CA PHE A 157 -4.99 -7.46 -6.56
C PHE A 157 -5.96 -6.49 -5.89
N VAL A 158 -5.89 -6.39 -4.58
CA VAL A 158 -6.66 -5.45 -3.77
C VAL A 158 -5.69 -4.65 -2.92
N ILE A 159 -5.87 -3.33 -2.87
CA ILE A 159 -5.20 -2.43 -1.93
C ILE A 159 -6.26 -1.80 -1.02
N THR A 160 -6.00 -1.69 0.26
CA THR A 160 -6.95 -1.17 1.25
C THR A 160 -6.28 -0.15 2.18
N ARG A 161 -7.01 0.91 2.55
CA ARG A 161 -6.55 1.90 3.56
C ARG A 161 -6.73 1.35 4.96
N ALA A 162 -7.93 1.00 5.33
CA ALA A 162 -8.20 0.36 6.62
C ALA A 162 -7.95 -1.13 6.56
N CYS A 163 -7.25 -1.65 7.57
CA CYS A 163 -6.95 -3.07 7.69
C CYS A 163 -6.90 -3.51 9.16
N TYR A 164 -7.06 -4.80 9.38
CA TYR A 164 -6.98 -5.43 10.69
C TYR A 164 -6.24 -6.77 10.60
N ALA A 165 -6.00 -7.42 11.74
CA ALA A 165 -5.39 -8.76 11.75
C ALA A 165 -6.18 -9.73 10.86
N GLY A 166 -5.50 -10.37 9.90
CA GLY A 166 -6.14 -11.26 8.92
C GLY A 166 -6.35 -10.63 7.53
N THR A 167 -6.29 -9.30 7.40
CA THR A 167 -6.48 -8.61 6.12
C THR A 167 -5.40 -8.97 5.09
N GLN A 168 -4.21 -9.36 5.53
CA GLN A 168 -3.13 -9.84 4.65
C GLN A 168 -3.52 -11.02 3.75
N LYS A 169 -4.61 -11.72 4.05
CA LYS A 169 -5.16 -12.79 3.20
C LYS A 169 -5.82 -12.24 1.94
N TYR A 170 -6.28 -11.00 1.97
CA TYR A 170 -7.16 -10.43 0.96
C TYR A 170 -6.55 -9.24 0.23
N SER A 171 -5.68 -8.47 0.90
CA SER A 171 -5.19 -7.22 0.32
C SER A 171 -3.78 -6.86 0.75
N THR A 172 -3.15 -5.99 -0.04
CA THR A 172 -2.05 -5.12 0.38
C THR A 172 -2.62 -3.87 1.05
N ALA A 173 -1.78 -3.16 1.82
CA ALA A 173 -2.17 -1.90 2.47
C ALA A 173 -1.10 -0.82 2.24
N TRP A 174 -1.48 0.43 2.49
CA TRP A 174 -0.54 1.53 2.58
C TRP A 174 -0.76 2.32 3.88
N THR A 175 0.16 3.20 4.18
CA THR A 175 0.19 3.92 5.47
C THR A 175 -0.72 5.15 5.53
N GLY A 176 -1.65 5.27 4.58
CA GLY A 176 -2.59 6.40 4.51
C GLY A 176 -1.94 7.69 3.99
N ASP A 177 -2.49 8.82 4.39
CA ASP A 177 -2.24 10.15 3.87
C ASP A 177 -1.00 10.80 4.52
N ASN A 178 0.17 10.25 4.30
CA ASN A 178 1.43 10.83 4.75
C ASN A 178 1.73 12.15 4.00
N HIS A 179 2.48 13.04 4.64
CA HIS A 179 2.85 14.32 4.05
C HIS A 179 4.23 14.30 3.40
N SER A 180 4.46 15.20 2.45
CA SER A 180 5.74 15.45 1.77
C SER A 180 6.73 16.18 2.71
N ILE A 181 7.11 15.52 3.80
CA ILE A 181 8.07 16.02 4.80
C ILE A 181 9.08 14.94 5.20
N TRP A 182 10.27 15.37 5.56
CA TRP A 182 11.36 14.48 5.95
C TRP A 182 11.04 13.58 7.13
N ALA A 183 10.30 14.09 8.12
CA ALA A 183 9.87 13.29 9.28
C ALA A 183 9.01 12.08 8.86
N HIS A 184 8.17 12.21 7.83
CA HIS A 184 7.36 11.11 7.33
C HIS A 184 8.19 10.10 6.50
N LEU A 185 9.21 10.58 5.77
CA LEU A 185 10.19 9.66 5.15
C LEU A 185 10.96 8.85 6.22
N GLN A 186 11.40 9.51 7.29
CA GLN A 186 12.06 8.83 8.41
C GLN A 186 11.15 7.81 9.08
N MET A 187 9.91 8.17 9.32
CA MET A 187 8.91 7.29 9.93
C MET A 187 8.54 6.09 9.04
N ALA A 188 8.60 6.24 7.72
CA ALA A 188 8.21 5.19 6.77
C ALA A 188 8.96 3.87 7.02
N ILE A 189 10.26 3.92 7.32
CA ILE A 189 11.08 2.72 7.53
C ILE A 189 10.59 1.90 8.73
N PRO A 190 10.58 2.42 9.98
CA PRO A 190 10.11 1.66 11.12
C PRO A 190 8.63 1.29 11.02
N GLN A 191 7.79 2.14 10.42
CA GLN A 191 6.36 1.86 10.25
C GLN A 191 6.13 0.64 9.34
N LEU A 192 6.80 0.58 8.19
CA LEU A 192 6.68 -0.56 7.26
C LEU A 192 7.26 -1.83 7.85
N CYS A 193 8.38 -1.76 8.57
CA CYS A 193 8.96 -2.90 9.27
C CYS A 193 8.00 -3.43 10.36
N ASN A 194 7.37 -2.56 11.14
CA ASN A 194 6.43 -2.94 12.19
C ASN A 194 5.14 -3.55 11.63
N LEU A 195 4.60 -2.99 10.55
CA LEU A 195 3.47 -3.59 9.83
C LEU A 195 3.82 -5.00 9.33
N GLY A 196 5.01 -5.16 8.75
CA GLY A 196 5.51 -6.46 8.32
C GLY A 196 5.58 -7.47 9.46
N MET A 197 6.13 -7.08 10.63
CA MET A 197 6.21 -7.90 11.83
C MET A 197 4.83 -8.23 12.42
N SER A 198 3.84 -7.37 12.18
CA SER A 198 2.43 -7.60 12.56
C SER A 198 1.66 -8.47 11.56
N GLY A 199 2.32 -9.01 10.52
CA GLY A 199 1.74 -9.87 9.51
C GLY A 199 1.30 -9.16 8.21
N MET A 200 1.29 -7.82 8.18
CA MET A 200 1.00 -7.02 6.98
C MET A 200 2.29 -6.80 6.18
N SER A 201 2.77 -7.85 5.51
CA SER A 201 4.05 -7.81 4.80
C SER A 201 3.99 -7.08 3.46
N PHE A 202 2.84 -7.09 2.77
CA PHE A 202 2.67 -6.39 1.50
C PHE A 202 2.17 -4.96 1.76
N VAL A 203 3.07 -4.08 2.10
CA VAL A 203 2.76 -2.68 2.48
C VAL A 203 3.70 -1.69 1.81
N GLY A 204 3.28 -0.43 1.77
CA GLY A 204 4.07 0.68 1.28
C GLY A 204 3.57 2.02 1.80
N THR A 205 4.26 3.09 1.43
CA THR A 205 3.84 4.47 1.65
C THR A 205 3.53 5.13 0.31
N ASP A 206 2.89 6.29 0.33
CA ASP A 206 2.85 7.16 -0.84
C ASP A 206 4.24 7.79 -1.04
N VAL A 207 4.93 7.36 -2.09
CA VAL A 207 6.28 7.83 -2.40
C VAL A 207 6.24 9.31 -2.75
N GLY A 208 7.05 10.10 -2.07
CA GLY A 208 7.06 11.56 -2.17
C GLY A 208 6.13 12.25 -1.17
N GLY A 209 5.21 11.51 -0.54
CA GLY A 209 4.16 12.02 0.33
C GLY A 209 2.86 12.33 -0.40
N PHE A 210 1.73 12.11 0.27
CA PHE A 210 0.40 12.39 -0.28
C PHE A 210 0.04 13.87 -0.13
N GLY A 211 0.10 14.40 1.09
CA GLY A 211 -0.20 15.80 1.38
C GLY A 211 1.01 16.72 1.22
N SER A 212 0.78 17.98 0.95
CA SER A 212 1.79 19.02 0.73
C SER A 212 2.62 18.85 -0.55
N ASP A 213 3.40 19.88 -0.89
CA ASP A 213 4.22 19.91 -2.10
C ASP A 213 5.57 19.20 -1.87
N CYS A 214 5.80 18.12 -2.59
CA CYS A 214 7.06 17.41 -2.55
C CYS A 214 8.19 18.24 -3.17
N THR A 215 9.37 18.28 -2.52
CA THR A 215 10.58 18.85 -3.10
C THR A 215 11.33 17.81 -3.93
N LYS A 216 12.16 18.27 -4.87
CA LYS A 216 13.02 17.41 -5.69
C LYS A 216 13.83 16.43 -4.83
N GLU A 217 14.56 16.94 -3.84
CA GLU A 217 15.42 16.10 -3.01
C GLU A 217 14.64 15.06 -2.23
N LEU A 218 13.50 15.45 -1.65
CA LEU A 218 12.63 14.53 -0.92
C LEU A 218 12.08 13.42 -1.83
N MET A 219 11.67 13.77 -3.07
CA MET A 219 11.23 12.78 -4.06
C MET A 219 12.34 11.78 -4.38
N CYS A 220 13.55 12.26 -4.68
CA CYS A 220 14.69 11.38 -4.98
C CYS A 220 15.01 10.43 -3.82
N ARG A 221 15.00 10.93 -2.57
CA ARG A 221 15.27 10.11 -1.40
C ARG A 221 14.10 9.17 -1.06
N TRP A 222 12.88 9.59 -1.30
CA TRP A 222 11.73 8.71 -1.05
C TRP A 222 11.63 7.57 -2.06
N VAL A 223 11.96 7.82 -3.32
CA VAL A 223 11.97 6.74 -4.33
C VAL A 223 13.03 5.69 -4.04
N GLU A 224 14.16 6.08 -3.42
CA GLU A 224 15.20 5.14 -2.96
C GLU A 224 14.72 4.23 -1.82
N VAL A 225 13.83 4.69 -0.95
CA VAL A 225 13.16 3.85 0.06
C VAL A 225 12.03 3.05 -0.60
N GLY A 226 11.23 3.71 -1.41
CA GLY A 226 10.05 3.15 -2.05
C GLY A 226 10.36 1.96 -2.94
N CYS A 227 11.48 1.96 -3.66
CA CYS A 227 11.85 0.85 -4.54
C CYS A 227 12.10 -0.47 -3.79
N PHE A 228 12.36 -0.42 -2.48
CA PHE A 228 12.47 -1.59 -1.62
C PHE A 228 11.17 -1.92 -0.88
N SER A 229 10.20 -1.00 -0.83
CA SER A 229 8.90 -1.28 -0.21
C SER A 229 8.15 -2.34 -1.00
N PRO A 230 7.50 -3.32 -0.36
CA PRO A 230 6.71 -4.33 -1.07
C PRO A 230 5.65 -3.73 -1.98
N LEU A 231 4.87 -2.76 -1.51
CA LEU A 231 4.04 -1.89 -2.35
C LEU A 231 4.84 -0.63 -2.71
N PHE A 232 5.09 -0.43 -4.00
CA PHE A 232 5.81 0.73 -4.53
C PHE A 232 4.85 1.59 -5.37
N ARG A 233 4.38 2.70 -4.81
CA ARG A 233 3.38 3.58 -5.41
C ARG A 233 3.76 5.04 -5.21
N ASN A 234 3.76 5.84 -6.29
CA ASN A 234 3.77 7.29 -6.24
C ASN A 234 2.32 7.79 -6.29
N HIS A 235 1.91 8.54 -5.30
CA HIS A 235 0.55 9.08 -5.19
C HIS A 235 0.55 10.39 -4.41
N SER A 236 -0.26 11.37 -4.83
CA SER A 236 -0.38 12.67 -4.17
C SER A 236 -1.81 13.20 -4.23
N ALA A 237 -2.15 14.07 -3.27
CA ALA A 237 -3.45 14.70 -3.17
C ALA A 237 -3.71 15.67 -4.33
N ILE A 238 -4.99 15.81 -4.68
CA ILE A 238 -5.43 16.87 -5.60
C ILE A 238 -5.06 18.24 -5.02
N GLY A 239 -4.55 19.13 -5.88
CA GLY A 239 -4.17 20.49 -5.49
C GLY A 239 -2.73 20.62 -4.96
N THR A 240 -2.00 19.52 -4.77
CA THR A 240 -0.56 19.53 -4.51
C THR A 240 0.25 19.54 -5.79
N ARG A 241 1.58 19.73 -5.68
CA ARG A 241 2.48 19.61 -6.83
C ARG A 241 2.37 18.21 -7.44
N TYR A 242 2.29 18.15 -8.76
CA TYR A 242 2.40 16.90 -9.51
C TYR A 242 3.75 16.24 -9.26
N GLN A 243 3.74 14.94 -8.97
CA GLN A 243 4.90 14.18 -8.48
C GLN A 243 5.51 13.24 -9.53
N GLU A 244 5.07 13.29 -10.76
CA GLU A 244 5.74 12.58 -11.84
C GLU A 244 7.16 13.13 -12.00
N PRO A 245 8.21 12.30 -12.15
CA PRO A 245 9.60 12.74 -12.10
C PRO A 245 9.92 13.82 -13.14
N TRP A 246 9.27 13.82 -14.31
CA TRP A 246 9.44 14.85 -15.35
C TRP A 246 8.84 16.21 -14.99
N ARG A 247 8.10 16.33 -13.90
CA ARG A 247 7.59 17.61 -13.36
C ARG A 247 8.63 18.37 -12.57
N PHE A 248 9.72 17.70 -12.21
CA PHE A 248 10.85 18.33 -11.51
C PHE A 248 11.92 18.72 -12.53
N ASP A 249 12.75 17.80 -12.93
CA ASP A 249 13.80 18.00 -13.92
C ASP A 249 14.37 16.66 -14.44
N GLN A 250 15.33 16.74 -15.37
CA GLN A 250 15.92 15.55 -15.97
C GLN A 250 16.71 14.70 -14.97
N GLU A 251 17.42 15.33 -14.01
CA GLU A 251 18.15 14.60 -12.97
C GLU A 251 17.18 13.74 -12.13
N THR A 252 16.03 14.30 -11.76
CA THR A 252 14.97 13.53 -11.05
C THR A 252 14.45 12.36 -11.88
N VAL A 253 14.25 12.54 -13.19
CA VAL A 253 13.86 11.46 -14.10
C VAL A 253 14.89 10.34 -14.09
N ASP A 254 16.17 10.68 -14.14
CA ASP A 254 17.25 9.70 -14.21
C ASP A 254 17.41 8.94 -12.90
N ILE A 255 17.30 9.62 -11.76
CA ILE A 255 17.30 9.00 -10.42
C ILE A 255 16.11 8.09 -10.25
N TYR A 256 14.92 8.56 -10.60
CA TYR A 256 13.69 7.77 -10.50
C TYR A 256 13.75 6.52 -11.39
N ARG A 257 14.28 6.68 -12.61
CA ARG A 257 14.50 5.55 -13.53
C ARG A 257 15.45 4.52 -12.95
N LYS A 258 16.58 4.96 -12.36
CA LYS A 258 17.56 4.08 -11.70
C LYS A 258 16.90 3.27 -10.57
N ALA A 259 16.11 3.91 -9.71
CA ALA A 259 15.39 3.23 -8.64
C ALA A 259 14.32 2.27 -9.16
N ALA A 260 13.56 2.67 -10.18
CA ALA A 260 12.56 1.81 -10.81
C ALA A 260 13.20 0.60 -11.50
N GLN A 261 14.32 0.79 -12.20
CA GLN A 261 15.08 -0.31 -12.82
C GLN A 261 15.59 -1.29 -11.76
N LEU A 262 16.15 -0.79 -10.65
CA LEU A 262 16.56 -1.63 -9.52
C LEU A 262 15.36 -2.45 -8.99
N ARG A 263 14.19 -1.81 -8.81
CA ARG A 263 12.97 -2.51 -8.39
C ARG A 263 12.59 -3.63 -9.35
N TYR A 264 12.56 -3.35 -10.67
CA TYR A 264 12.22 -4.37 -11.67
C TYR A 264 13.25 -5.50 -11.71
N HIS A 265 14.53 -5.16 -11.61
CA HIS A 265 15.64 -6.13 -11.53
C HIS A 265 15.46 -7.09 -10.33
N LEU A 266 15.02 -6.58 -9.18
CA LEU A 266 14.81 -7.34 -7.95
C LEU A 266 13.45 -8.08 -7.87
N ILE A 267 12.54 -7.96 -8.85
CA ILE A 267 11.22 -8.61 -8.79
C ILE A 267 11.30 -10.12 -8.53
N PRO A 268 12.18 -10.92 -9.18
CA PRO A 268 12.28 -12.34 -8.86
C PRO A 268 12.65 -12.61 -7.40
N TYR A 269 13.60 -11.83 -6.85
CA TYR A 269 13.97 -11.92 -5.44
C TYR A 269 12.79 -11.59 -4.52
N TYR A 270 12.04 -10.53 -4.81
CA TYR A 270 10.84 -10.19 -4.05
C TYR A 270 9.76 -11.26 -4.15
N TYR A 271 9.61 -11.88 -5.32
CA TYR A 271 8.63 -12.96 -5.50
C TYR A 271 8.96 -14.16 -4.62
N ASP A 272 10.24 -14.54 -4.50
CA ASP A 272 10.70 -15.60 -3.58
C ASP A 272 10.47 -15.21 -2.11
N LEU A 273 10.64 -13.92 -1.77
CA LEU A 273 10.34 -13.44 -0.41
C LEU A 273 8.84 -13.51 -0.10
N PHE A 274 7.97 -13.19 -1.05
CA PHE A 274 6.52 -13.38 -0.90
C PHE A 274 6.16 -14.85 -0.70
N PHE A 275 6.73 -15.73 -1.47
CA PHE A 275 6.52 -17.18 -1.35
C PHE A 275 7.01 -17.73 0.00
N THR A 276 8.15 -17.23 0.48
CA THR A 276 8.65 -17.55 1.81
C THR A 276 7.72 -17.01 2.89
N GLY A 277 7.26 -15.76 2.76
CA GLY A 277 6.34 -15.11 3.69
C GLY A 277 5.00 -15.84 3.81
N GLU A 278 4.46 -16.36 2.69
CA GLU A 278 3.24 -17.19 2.70
C GLU A 278 3.37 -18.42 3.62
N LYS A 279 4.56 -19.04 3.65
CA LYS A 279 4.81 -20.25 4.43
C LYS A 279 5.22 -19.99 5.89
N THR A 280 5.93 -18.90 6.13
CA THR A 280 6.63 -18.66 7.41
C THR A 280 6.09 -17.46 8.19
N GLY A 281 5.34 -16.59 7.55
CA GLY A 281 4.93 -15.29 8.10
C GLY A 281 6.05 -14.23 8.11
N LEU A 282 7.27 -14.55 7.66
CA LEU A 282 8.38 -13.61 7.64
C LEU A 282 8.11 -12.45 6.67
N PRO A 283 8.28 -11.20 7.12
CA PRO A 283 8.05 -10.03 6.26
C PRO A 283 9.14 -9.88 5.21
N ILE A 284 8.83 -9.11 4.17
CA ILE A 284 9.78 -8.76 3.09
C ILE A 284 10.73 -7.67 3.57
N MET A 285 10.18 -6.54 4.02
CA MET A 285 10.95 -5.46 4.63
C MET A 285 11.10 -5.73 6.13
N ARG A 286 12.34 -5.79 6.62
CA ARG A 286 12.66 -6.30 7.96
C ARG A 286 13.53 -5.31 8.72
N SER A 287 13.21 -5.07 9.99
CA SER A 287 14.15 -4.41 10.90
C SER A 287 15.38 -5.30 11.14
N LEU A 288 16.55 -4.71 11.40
CA LEU A 288 17.79 -5.45 11.65
C LEU A 288 17.64 -6.41 12.83
N VAL A 289 16.91 -6.03 13.86
CA VAL A 289 16.71 -6.83 15.08
C VAL A 289 16.11 -8.22 14.78
N LEU A 290 15.31 -8.37 13.73
CA LEU A 290 14.72 -9.67 13.37
C LEU A 290 15.78 -10.74 13.08
N HIS A 291 16.98 -10.34 12.63
CA HIS A 291 18.09 -11.23 12.31
C HIS A 291 19.28 -11.11 13.28
N TYR A 292 19.33 -10.04 14.06
CA TYR A 292 20.44 -9.69 14.94
C TYR A 292 19.91 -9.31 16.33
N GLU A 293 19.10 -10.19 16.93
CA GLU A 293 18.40 -9.96 18.21
C GLU A 293 19.31 -9.66 19.42
N LYS A 294 20.57 -10.09 19.36
CA LYS A 294 21.57 -9.88 20.41
C LYS A 294 22.46 -8.66 20.19
N ASP A 295 22.26 -7.97 19.09
CA ASP A 295 23.01 -6.78 18.71
C ASP A 295 22.26 -5.52 19.15
N GLU A 296 22.82 -4.81 20.13
CA GLU A 296 22.17 -3.64 20.75
C GLU A 296 21.97 -2.48 19.74
N VAL A 297 22.88 -2.33 18.77
CA VAL A 297 22.70 -1.33 17.72
C VAL A 297 21.58 -1.72 16.77
N ALA A 298 21.50 -3.00 16.42
CA ALA A 298 20.44 -3.50 15.53
C ALA A 298 19.04 -3.35 16.13
N LYS A 299 18.90 -3.40 17.47
CA LYS A 299 17.63 -3.19 18.18
C LYS A 299 17.10 -1.76 18.01
N GLU A 300 17.99 -0.78 18.03
CA GLU A 300 17.66 0.64 17.99
C GLU A 300 17.70 1.22 16.57
N CYS A 301 18.15 0.44 15.57
CA CYS A 301 18.32 0.90 14.20
C CYS A 301 16.97 1.10 13.52
N ASN A 302 16.64 2.35 13.17
CA ASN A 302 15.38 2.75 12.55
C ASN A 302 15.55 3.48 11.20
N THR A 303 16.79 3.60 10.71
CA THR A 303 17.11 4.27 9.43
C THR A 303 17.67 3.33 8.38
N GLU A 304 17.76 2.05 8.72
CA GLU A 304 18.23 0.96 7.86
C GLU A 304 17.30 -0.24 8.01
N PHE A 305 17.25 -1.06 6.99
CA PHE A 305 16.42 -2.26 6.99
C PHE A 305 16.99 -3.33 6.08
N LEU A 306 16.50 -4.53 6.24
CA LEU A 306 16.76 -5.64 5.34
C LEU A 306 15.58 -5.85 4.38
N ALA A 307 15.84 -5.99 3.11
CA ALA A 307 14.91 -6.59 2.16
C ALA A 307 15.20 -8.10 2.11
N GLY A 308 14.32 -8.89 2.72
CA GLY A 308 14.59 -10.29 3.01
C GLY A 308 15.78 -10.47 3.97
N PRO A 309 16.43 -11.66 3.97
CA PRO A 309 17.55 -11.92 4.88
C PRO A 309 18.91 -11.39 4.38
N ASN A 310 19.00 -10.98 3.12
CA ASN A 310 20.28 -10.89 2.43
C ASN A 310 20.67 -9.51 1.91
N LEU A 311 19.73 -8.59 1.81
CA LEU A 311 19.92 -7.27 1.19
C LEU A 311 19.68 -6.17 2.21
N LEU A 312 20.73 -5.48 2.66
CA LEU A 312 20.64 -4.36 3.58
C LEU A 312 20.60 -3.04 2.83
N ALA A 313 19.58 -2.23 3.06
CA ALA A 313 19.44 -0.89 2.52
C ALA A 313 19.59 0.16 3.63
N ALA A 314 20.44 1.16 3.39
CA ALA A 314 20.71 2.25 4.31
C ALA A 314 20.45 3.62 3.66
N PRO A 315 19.18 3.97 3.38
CA PRO A 315 18.85 5.20 2.66
C PRO A 315 19.18 6.45 3.47
N VAL A 316 19.41 7.55 2.74
CA VAL A 316 19.51 8.88 3.35
C VAL A 316 18.10 9.39 3.62
N VAL A 317 17.81 9.72 4.88
CA VAL A 317 16.50 10.20 5.33
C VAL A 317 16.58 11.60 5.98
N THR A 318 17.70 12.29 5.80
CA THR A 318 17.95 13.65 6.30
C THR A 318 18.21 14.58 5.13
N GLN A 319 17.58 15.75 5.15
CA GLN A 319 17.74 16.74 4.09
C GLN A 319 19.19 17.22 3.99
N GLY A 320 19.69 17.34 2.77
CA GLY A 320 21.01 17.86 2.48
C GLY A 320 22.16 16.87 2.62
N ASP A 321 21.96 15.73 3.25
CA ASP A 321 23.01 14.74 3.45
C ASP A 321 23.43 14.09 2.11
N ARG A 322 24.75 13.95 1.95
CA ARG A 322 25.38 13.28 0.81
C ARG A 322 26.35 12.20 1.27
N LYS A 323 26.31 11.91 2.57
CA LYS A 323 27.02 10.80 3.22
C LYS A 323 26.09 10.13 4.22
N LYS A 324 26.27 8.84 4.43
CA LYS A 324 25.50 8.04 5.37
C LYS A 324 26.43 7.26 6.28
N MET A 325 26.20 7.37 7.58
CA MET A 325 26.73 6.38 8.53
C MET A 325 25.88 5.12 8.42
N VAL A 326 26.49 4.04 7.99
CA VAL A 326 25.82 2.74 7.80
C VAL A 326 26.30 1.79 8.86
N TYR A 327 25.37 1.10 9.52
CA TYR A 327 25.66 0.02 10.44
C TYR A 327 25.61 -1.33 9.72
N LEU A 328 26.73 -2.01 9.65
CA LEU A 328 26.78 -3.39 9.17
C LEU A 328 26.88 -4.35 10.36
N PRO A 329 25.86 -5.18 10.60
CA PRO A 329 25.95 -6.23 11.62
C PRO A 329 27.11 -7.20 11.36
N ALA A 330 27.53 -7.93 12.41
CA ALA A 330 28.62 -8.91 12.32
C ALA A 330 28.47 -9.85 11.11
N GLY A 331 29.59 -10.11 10.45
CA GLY A 331 29.64 -10.94 9.26
C GLY A 331 30.40 -10.31 8.10
N THR A 332 30.16 -10.85 6.92
CA THR A 332 30.75 -10.34 5.67
C THR A 332 29.67 -9.82 4.76
N TRP A 333 29.87 -8.61 4.28
CA TRP A 333 28.99 -7.89 3.39
C TRP A 333 29.72 -7.45 2.12
N TYR A 334 29.00 -7.29 1.04
CA TYR A 334 29.51 -6.74 -0.20
C TYR A 334 28.69 -5.52 -0.57
N ASP A 335 29.37 -4.40 -0.81
CA ASP A 335 28.72 -3.22 -1.39
C ASP A 335 28.12 -3.60 -2.75
N TYR A 336 26.84 -3.37 -2.91
CA TYR A 336 26.10 -3.79 -4.12
C TYR A 336 26.59 -3.08 -5.39
N TRP A 337 27.03 -1.81 -5.23
CA TRP A 337 27.40 -0.99 -6.37
C TRP A 337 28.85 -1.21 -6.82
N THR A 338 29.75 -1.44 -5.90
CA THR A 338 31.20 -1.52 -6.15
C THR A 338 31.76 -2.94 -6.05
N GLY A 339 31.07 -3.86 -5.37
CA GLY A 339 31.59 -5.17 -5.04
C GLY A 339 32.63 -5.17 -3.90
N GLU A 340 32.85 -4.02 -3.22
CA GLU A 340 33.77 -3.93 -2.08
C GLU A 340 33.35 -4.90 -0.98
N LYS A 341 34.30 -5.72 -0.51
CA LYS A 341 34.10 -6.63 0.60
C LYS A 341 34.39 -5.95 1.93
N ILE A 342 33.45 -6.04 2.86
CA ILE A 342 33.54 -5.52 4.22
C ILE A 342 33.25 -6.66 5.18
N SER A 343 34.16 -6.93 6.14
CA SER A 343 34.03 -8.04 7.10
C SER A 343 34.32 -7.57 8.51
N GLY A 344 33.60 -8.10 9.48
CA GLY A 344 33.84 -7.85 10.90
C GLY A 344 33.25 -8.95 11.78
N ASP A 345 33.95 -9.30 12.85
CA ASP A 345 33.48 -10.28 13.85
C ASP A 345 32.41 -9.66 14.77
N GLN A 346 32.31 -8.35 14.76
CA GLN A 346 31.29 -7.56 15.45
C GLN A 346 30.65 -6.58 14.46
N GLY A 347 29.49 -6.05 14.83
CA GLY A 347 28.86 -4.97 14.07
C GLY A 347 29.74 -3.73 14.03
N GLN A 348 29.73 -3.02 12.90
CA GLN A 348 30.59 -1.86 12.68
C GLN A 348 29.87 -0.73 11.93
N TRP A 349 30.26 0.49 12.29
CA TRP A 349 29.82 1.67 11.56
C TRP A 349 30.83 2.03 10.46
N ILE A 350 30.31 2.32 9.27
CA ILE A 350 31.10 2.79 8.15
C ILE A 350 30.50 4.07 7.60
N LEU A 351 31.33 5.01 7.18
CA LEU A 351 30.88 6.21 6.48
C LEU A 351 30.90 5.96 4.96
N ARG A 352 29.77 6.19 4.29
CA ARG A 352 29.65 6.03 2.84
C ARG A 352 29.19 7.29 2.17
N ASP A 353 29.73 7.55 0.99
CA ASP A 353 29.20 8.58 0.10
C ASP A 353 27.83 8.12 -0.40
N ALA A 354 26.87 9.03 -0.37
CA ALA A 354 25.49 8.80 -0.79
C ALA A 354 25.01 10.01 -1.60
N PRO A 355 25.55 10.19 -2.81
CA PRO A 355 25.02 11.22 -3.73
C PRO A 355 23.54 11.02 -3.95
N LEU A 356 22.83 11.99 -4.51
CA LEU A 356 21.36 12.01 -4.58
C LEU A 356 20.77 10.84 -5.37
N ASP A 357 21.56 10.18 -6.18
CA ASP A 357 21.19 9.04 -7.02
C ASP A 357 21.60 7.67 -6.44
N THR A 358 22.10 7.63 -5.20
CA THR A 358 22.67 6.40 -4.64
C THR A 358 22.23 6.16 -3.21
N CYS A 359 21.45 5.10 -3.01
CA CYS A 359 21.20 4.50 -1.71
C CYS A 359 22.33 3.50 -1.40
N PRO A 360 23.06 3.62 -0.28
CA PRO A 360 23.98 2.58 0.17
C PRO A 360 23.26 1.25 0.35
N LEU A 361 23.78 0.21 -0.29
CA LEU A 361 23.14 -1.10 -0.40
C LEU A 361 24.19 -2.20 -0.28
N TYR A 362 23.90 -3.22 0.55
CA TYR A 362 24.86 -4.29 0.86
C TYR A 362 24.22 -5.66 0.73
N VAL A 363 24.98 -6.59 0.16
CA VAL A 363 24.60 -8.00 0.04
C VAL A 363 25.37 -8.83 1.03
N LYS A 364 24.69 -9.68 1.80
CA LYS A 364 25.31 -10.59 2.74
C LYS A 364 26.09 -11.68 2.00
N ALA A 365 27.27 -12.02 2.49
CA ALA A 365 28.08 -13.10 1.91
C ALA A 365 27.34 -14.44 1.92
N GLY A 366 27.46 -15.18 0.81
CA GLY A 366 26.77 -16.46 0.60
C GLY A 366 25.32 -16.31 0.11
N ALA A 367 24.82 -15.07 -0.04
CA ALA A 367 23.49 -14.83 -0.59
C ALA A 367 23.41 -15.15 -2.08
N VAL A 368 22.24 -15.64 -2.50
CA VAL A 368 21.84 -15.73 -3.91
C VAL A 368 20.63 -14.82 -4.10
N LEU A 369 20.77 -13.85 -4.99
CA LEU A 369 19.69 -12.93 -5.35
C LEU A 369 19.25 -13.27 -6.79
N PRO A 370 18.10 -13.94 -6.98
CA PRO A 370 17.53 -14.10 -8.31
C PRO A 370 17.07 -12.74 -8.82
N VAL A 371 17.52 -12.37 -10.00
CA VAL A 371 17.24 -11.07 -10.60
C VAL A 371 16.89 -11.21 -12.08
N TRP A 372 16.14 -10.26 -12.61
CA TRP A 372 16.01 -10.11 -14.05
C TRP A 372 17.21 -9.37 -14.62
N PRO A 373 17.63 -9.70 -15.86
CA PRO A 373 18.73 -9.04 -16.53
C PRO A 373 18.42 -7.55 -16.86
#